data_eeabee2e364083593a7edc79c29b92fc
#
_entry.id   eeabee2e364083593a7edc79c29b92fc
#
_cell.length_a   1.000
_cell.length_b   1.000
_cell.length_c   1.000
_cell.angle_alpha   90.00
_cell.angle_beta   90.00
_cell.angle_gamma   90.00
#
_symmetry.space_group_name_H-M   'P 1'
#
loop_
_entity.id
_entity.type
_entity.pdbx_description
1 polymer ?
#
loop_
_entity_poly.entity_id
_entity_poly.type
_entity_poly.pdbx_seq_one_letter_code
_entity_poly.pdbx_strand_id
1 'polypeptide(L)'
;MGTGIIVCGLNGSGKSTLGKALAKRLDFYFIDNEDLYFPKMDNQYPYASPRTYEEAKNLLFHEIKVHENFVFASVKGNYGKEISPFFQLVVLIDVAKDVRMQRVRSRSFQKFGNRMLPGGDLYDQEEKFFVFVESRAEN
;
A
#
# COMPACT_ATOMS: atom_id res chain seq x y z
N MET A 1 14.88 19.90 8.97
CA MET A 1 14.13 18.63 9.00
C MET A 1 12.80 18.82 8.29
N GLY A 2 12.48 17.91 7.38
CA GLY A 2 11.24 18.03 6.61
C GLY A 2 10.01 17.51 7.35
N THR A 3 8.92 17.42 6.63
CA THR A 3 7.63 16.95 7.16
C THR A 3 7.24 15.63 6.52
N GLY A 4 7.02 14.61 7.34
CA GLY A 4 6.53 13.31 6.91
C GLY A 4 5.10 13.10 7.40
N ILE A 5 4.23 12.67 6.50
CA ILE A 5 2.84 12.35 6.79
C ILE A 5 2.62 10.88 6.43
N ILE A 6 2.13 10.09 7.39
CA ILE A 6 1.76 8.72 7.09
C ILE A 6 0.24 8.60 7.01
N VAL A 7 -0.23 7.98 5.92
CA VAL A 7 -1.65 7.69 5.72
C VAL A 7 -1.84 6.19 5.88
N CYS A 8 -2.54 5.80 6.93
CA CYS A 8 -2.77 4.41 7.29
C CYS A 8 -4.21 4.00 7.02
N GLY A 9 -4.41 2.77 6.61
CA GLY A 9 -5.73 2.20 6.42
C GLY A 9 -5.62 0.79 5.89
N LEU A 10 -6.64 -0.02 6.13
CA LEU A 10 -6.68 -1.38 5.64
C LEU A 10 -6.87 -1.40 4.12
N ASN A 11 -6.65 -2.55 3.50
CA ASN A 11 -6.78 -2.69 2.05
C ASN A 11 -8.16 -2.20 1.58
N GLY A 12 -8.19 -1.41 0.53
CA GLY A 12 -9.42 -0.86 -0.03
C GLY A 12 -9.96 0.38 0.67
N SER A 13 -9.24 0.93 1.65
CA SER A 13 -9.69 2.14 2.37
C SER A 13 -9.52 3.43 1.58
N GLY A 14 -8.72 3.43 0.51
CA GLY A 14 -8.44 4.62 -0.27
C GLY A 14 -7.19 5.38 0.16
N LYS A 15 -6.32 4.75 0.96
CA LYS A 15 -5.11 5.40 1.47
C LYS A 15 -4.17 5.89 0.38
N SER A 16 -3.99 5.12 -0.69
CA SER A 16 -3.13 5.54 -1.80
C SER A 16 -3.74 6.70 -2.57
N THR A 17 -5.05 6.67 -2.81
CA THR A 17 -5.78 7.75 -3.48
C THR A 17 -5.68 9.04 -2.68
N LEU A 18 -5.95 8.98 -1.38
CA LEU A 18 -5.85 10.15 -0.52
C LEU A 18 -4.39 10.62 -0.40
N GLY A 19 -3.46 9.68 -0.22
CA GLY A 19 -2.04 10.00 -0.10
C GLY A 19 -1.50 10.72 -1.32
N LYS A 20 -1.83 10.26 -2.51
CA LYS A 20 -1.43 10.92 -3.75
C LYS A 20 -2.02 12.32 -3.88
N ALA A 21 -3.31 12.47 -3.56
CA ALA A 21 -3.97 13.77 -3.62
C ALA A 21 -3.37 14.75 -2.63
N LEU A 22 -3.09 14.29 -1.42
CA LEU A 22 -2.46 15.10 -0.38
C LEU A 22 -1.05 15.52 -0.78
N ALA A 23 -0.25 14.60 -1.27
CA ALA A 23 1.11 14.88 -1.72
C ALA A 23 1.12 15.91 -2.84
N LYS A 24 0.23 15.78 -3.81
CA LYS A 24 0.11 16.74 -4.91
C LYS A 24 -0.26 18.12 -4.40
N ARG A 25 -1.20 18.20 -3.47
CA ARG A 25 -1.67 19.47 -2.94
C ARG A 25 -0.61 20.20 -2.12
N LEU A 26 0.24 19.44 -1.40
CA LEU A 26 1.30 19.98 -0.57
C LEU A 26 2.63 20.12 -1.30
N ASP A 27 2.73 19.62 -2.53
CA ASP A 27 3.99 19.50 -3.28
C ASP A 27 5.00 18.63 -2.51
N PHE A 28 4.52 17.53 -1.96
CA PHE A 28 5.32 16.53 -1.25
C PHE A 28 5.55 15.31 -2.14
N TYR A 29 6.60 14.56 -1.87
CA TYR A 29 6.87 13.31 -2.57
C TYR A 29 5.94 12.21 -2.04
N PHE A 30 5.33 11.44 -2.93
CA PHE A 30 4.45 10.33 -2.53
C PHE A 30 5.19 9.01 -2.56
N ILE A 31 5.06 8.23 -1.47
CA ILE A 31 5.63 6.90 -1.34
C ILE A 31 4.49 5.93 -1.02
N ASP A 32 4.36 4.86 -1.80
CA ASP A 32 3.39 3.80 -1.53
C ASP A 32 4.13 2.56 -1.03
N ASN A 33 3.70 2.04 0.13
CA ASN A 33 4.31 0.86 0.71
C ASN A 33 4.22 -0.36 -0.22
N GLU A 34 3.16 -0.45 -1.01
CA GLU A 34 3.02 -1.51 -2.00
C GLU A 34 4.18 -1.52 -3.00
N ASP A 35 4.60 -0.34 -3.46
CA ASP A 35 5.72 -0.21 -4.39
C ASP A 35 7.07 -0.57 -3.74
N LEU A 36 7.18 -0.41 -2.43
CA LEU A 36 8.40 -0.81 -1.70
C LEU A 36 8.53 -2.32 -1.61
N TYR A 37 7.41 -3.04 -1.46
CA TYR A 37 7.41 -4.49 -1.32
C TYR A 37 7.33 -5.21 -2.66
N PHE A 38 6.66 -4.64 -3.66
CA PHE A 38 6.35 -5.32 -4.91
C PHE A 38 6.95 -4.56 -6.08
N PRO A 39 8.17 -4.91 -6.51
CA PRO A 39 8.77 -4.27 -7.67
C PRO A 39 7.90 -4.49 -8.90
N LYS A 40 7.73 -3.44 -9.70
CA LYS A 40 7.01 -3.54 -10.97
C LYS A 40 7.91 -4.23 -11.98
N MET A 41 7.47 -5.38 -12.47
CA MET A 41 8.21 -6.17 -13.45
C MET A 41 7.31 -6.45 -14.65
N ASP A 42 7.85 -6.22 -15.84
CA ASP A 42 7.12 -6.47 -17.08
C ASP A 42 6.79 -7.95 -17.21
N ASN A 43 5.57 -8.26 -17.66
CA ASN A 43 5.10 -9.61 -17.95
C ASN A 43 5.03 -10.56 -16.73
N GLN A 44 5.10 -10.05 -15.51
CA GLN A 44 4.98 -10.85 -14.31
C GLN A 44 3.85 -10.37 -13.43
N TYR A 45 3.30 -11.31 -12.64
CA TYR A 45 2.35 -10.96 -11.61
C TYR A 45 3.05 -10.04 -10.60
N PRO A 46 2.52 -8.82 -10.33
CA PRO A 46 3.24 -7.83 -9.51
C PRO A 46 3.59 -8.30 -8.12
N TYR A 47 2.84 -9.27 -7.57
CA TYR A 47 3.02 -9.76 -6.21
C TYR A 47 3.80 -11.08 -6.14
N ALA A 48 4.40 -11.52 -7.27
CA ALA A 48 5.08 -12.82 -7.33
C ALA A 48 6.41 -12.85 -6.57
N SER A 49 7.10 -11.70 -6.53
CA SER A 49 8.45 -11.61 -5.93
C SER A 49 8.53 -10.42 -4.98
N PRO A 50 7.91 -10.52 -3.80
CA PRO A 50 7.95 -9.42 -2.84
C PRO A 50 9.36 -9.26 -2.27
N ARG A 51 9.71 -8.01 -1.96
CA ARG A 51 10.91 -7.72 -1.18
C ARG A 51 10.72 -8.14 0.27
N THR A 52 11.82 -8.36 0.96
CA THR A 52 11.77 -8.62 2.41
C THR A 52 11.45 -7.33 3.17
N TYR A 53 11.07 -7.48 4.44
CA TYR A 53 10.86 -6.34 5.33
C TYR A 53 12.10 -5.43 5.38
N GLU A 54 13.28 -6.02 5.52
CA GLU A 54 14.52 -5.25 5.60
C GLU A 54 14.82 -4.48 4.31
N GLU A 55 14.58 -5.11 3.17
CA GLU A 55 14.74 -4.46 1.87
C GLU A 55 13.78 -3.28 1.72
N ALA A 56 12.49 -3.49 2.06
CA ALA A 56 11.49 -2.43 2.00
C ALA A 56 11.81 -1.28 2.96
N LYS A 57 12.25 -1.60 4.18
CA LYS A 57 12.65 -0.62 5.17
C LYS A 57 13.83 0.23 4.70
N ASN A 58 14.84 -0.40 4.11
CA ASN A 58 16.01 0.31 3.59
C ASN A 58 15.64 1.24 2.44
N LEU A 59 14.73 0.80 1.56
CA LEU A 59 14.21 1.66 0.48
C LEU A 59 13.44 2.85 1.04
N LEU A 60 12.58 2.62 2.00
CA LEU A 60 11.82 3.70 2.64
C LEU A 60 12.76 4.72 3.28
N PHE A 61 13.75 4.25 4.02
CA PHE A 61 14.73 5.12 4.67
C PHE A 61 15.48 5.97 3.64
N HIS A 62 15.87 5.35 2.52
CA HIS A 62 16.51 6.07 1.43
C HIS A 62 15.61 7.16 0.84
N GLU A 63 14.35 6.82 0.56
CA GLU A 63 13.39 7.75 0.00
C GLU A 63 13.13 8.95 0.94
N ILE A 64 13.04 8.68 2.23
CA ILE A 64 12.87 9.73 3.25
C ILE A 64 14.06 10.66 3.27
N LYS A 65 15.28 10.14 3.12
CA LYS A 65 16.49 10.97 3.11
C LYS A 65 16.61 11.82 1.86
N VAL A 66 16.17 11.29 0.72
CA VAL A 66 16.20 12.02 -0.54
C VAL A 66 15.08 13.06 -0.59
N HIS A 67 13.91 12.75 -0.04
CA HIS A 67 12.72 13.60 -0.09
C HIS A 67 12.29 13.98 1.31
N GLU A 68 12.74 15.13 1.78
CA GLU A 68 12.47 15.59 3.15
C GLU A 68 10.99 15.72 3.46
N ASN A 69 10.19 16.14 2.47
CA ASN A 69 8.74 16.31 2.63
C ASN A 69 8.05 15.20 1.85
N PHE A 70 7.36 14.33 2.54
CA PHE A 70 6.77 13.15 1.90
C PHE A 70 5.44 12.76 2.52
N VAL A 71 4.63 12.05 1.74
CA VAL A 71 3.42 11.36 2.19
C VAL A 71 3.62 9.88 1.93
N PHE A 72 3.50 9.07 2.97
CA PHE A 72 3.69 7.62 2.90
C PHE A 72 2.36 6.91 3.17
N ALA A 73 1.89 6.12 2.21
CA ALA A 73 0.67 5.34 2.34
C ALA A 73 1.00 3.89 2.69
N SER A 74 0.44 3.39 3.78
CA SER A 74 0.70 2.03 4.26
C SER A 74 -0.47 1.49 5.07
N VAL A 75 -0.64 0.17 5.07
CA VAL A 75 -1.61 -0.46 5.97
C VAL A 75 -1.22 -0.21 7.41
N LYS A 76 0.06 -0.39 7.72
CA LYS A 76 0.64 -0.12 9.04
C LYS A 76 1.96 0.61 8.85
N GLY A 77 2.20 1.61 9.70
CA GLY A 77 3.44 2.38 9.63
C GLY A 77 4.56 1.83 10.50
N ASN A 78 4.57 0.53 10.78
CA ASN A 78 5.50 -0.04 11.73
C ASN A 78 6.81 -0.48 11.07
N TYR A 79 7.70 0.47 10.86
CA TYR A 79 9.07 0.21 10.40
C TYR A 79 10.12 0.43 11.49
N GLY A 80 9.68 0.50 12.75
CA GLY A 80 10.57 0.60 13.89
C GLY A 80 10.93 2.02 14.30
N LYS A 81 11.74 2.10 15.34
CA LYS A 81 12.07 3.38 15.98
C LYS A 81 12.95 4.27 15.12
N GLU A 82 13.65 3.70 14.15
CA GLU A 82 14.52 4.47 13.25
C GLU A 82 13.73 5.29 12.25
N ILE A 83 12.53 4.82 11.88
CA ILE A 83 11.68 5.46 10.87
C ILE A 83 10.61 6.34 11.51
N SER A 84 10.03 5.90 12.63
CA SER A 84 8.91 6.59 13.28
C SER A 84 9.14 8.09 13.52
N PRO A 85 10.34 8.55 13.92
CA PRO A 85 10.55 9.98 14.14
C PRO A 85 10.39 10.86 12.90
N PHE A 86 10.41 10.28 11.71
CA PHE A 86 10.23 11.03 10.47
C PHE A 86 8.77 11.34 10.15
N PHE A 87 7.83 10.74 10.88
CA PHE A 87 6.40 10.99 10.70
C PHE A 87 5.92 12.01 11.74
N GLN A 88 5.55 13.20 11.29
CA GLN A 88 5.00 14.24 12.15
C GLN A 88 3.48 14.18 12.26
N LEU A 89 2.81 13.63 11.24
CA LEU A 89 1.36 13.50 11.23
C LEU A 89 0.97 12.09 10.82
N VAL A 90 -0.08 11.58 11.47
CA VAL A 90 -0.67 10.28 11.13
C VAL A 90 -2.12 10.52 10.73
N VAL A 91 -2.48 10.08 9.54
CA VAL A 91 -3.86 10.10 9.05
C VAL A 91 -4.36 8.67 9.01
N LEU A 92 -5.39 8.38 9.78
CA LEU A 92 -6.01 7.06 9.81
C LEU A 92 -7.32 7.08 9.04
N ILE A 93 -7.44 6.22 8.03
CA ILE A 93 -8.66 6.07 7.25
C ILE A 93 -9.39 4.82 7.73
N ASP A 94 -10.63 5.00 8.14
CA ASP A 94 -11.51 3.93 8.60
C ASP A 94 -12.71 3.82 7.65
N VAL A 95 -12.77 2.71 6.92
CA VAL A 95 -13.84 2.43 5.96
C VAL A 95 -14.43 1.06 6.25
N ALA A 96 -15.74 0.93 6.19
CA ALA A 96 -16.44 -0.32 6.45
C ALA A 96 -15.90 -1.47 5.60
N LYS A 97 -15.83 -2.65 6.19
CA LYS A 97 -15.22 -3.84 5.58
C LYS A 97 -15.85 -4.22 4.25
N ASP A 98 -17.19 -4.19 4.16
CA ASP A 98 -17.90 -4.52 2.93
C ASP A 98 -17.53 -3.58 1.78
N VAL A 99 -17.41 -2.28 2.04
CA VAL A 99 -16.99 -1.29 1.05
C VAL A 99 -15.54 -1.55 0.63
N ARG A 100 -14.67 -1.82 1.59
CA ARG A 100 -13.26 -2.14 1.31
C ARG A 100 -13.13 -3.38 0.44
N MET A 101 -13.87 -4.44 0.76
CA MET A 101 -13.82 -5.69 -0.01
C MET A 101 -14.30 -5.50 -1.43
N GLN A 102 -15.36 -4.73 -1.63
CA GLN A 102 -15.86 -4.41 -2.97
C GLN A 102 -14.79 -3.68 -3.79
N ARG A 103 -14.13 -2.71 -3.18
CA ARG A 103 -13.06 -1.95 -3.84
C ARG A 103 -11.86 -2.83 -4.20
N VAL A 104 -11.45 -3.72 -3.28
CA VAL A 104 -10.34 -4.65 -3.50
C VAL A 104 -10.63 -5.57 -4.67
N ARG A 105 -11.84 -6.17 -4.71
CA ARG A 105 -12.25 -7.07 -5.80
C ARG A 105 -12.32 -6.34 -7.14
N SER A 106 -12.91 -5.14 -7.17
CA SER A 106 -12.99 -4.33 -8.39
C SER A 106 -11.62 -3.97 -8.92
N ARG A 107 -10.72 -3.57 -8.04
CA ARG A 107 -9.35 -3.19 -8.44
C ARG A 107 -8.59 -4.39 -9.01
N SER A 108 -8.73 -5.55 -8.39
CA SER A 108 -8.10 -6.78 -8.88
C SER A 108 -8.65 -7.15 -10.26
N PHE A 109 -9.96 -7.05 -10.45
CA PHE A 109 -10.57 -7.34 -11.74
C PHE A 109 -10.11 -6.36 -12.82
N GLN A 110 -9.96 -5.09 -12.50
CA GLN A 110 -9.43 -4.10 -13.44
C GLN A 110 -7.99 -4.41 -13.85
N LYS A 111 -7.19 -4.94 -12.93
CA LYS A 111 -5.79 -5.29 -13.23
C LYS A 111 -5.65 -6.59 -14.00
N PHE A 112 -6.41 -7.61 -13.63
CA PHE A 112 -6.17 -8.98 -14.08
C PHE A 112 -7.28 -9.56 -14.97
N GLY A 113 -8.47 -8.97 -14.93
CA GLY A 113 -9.60 -9.40 -15.76
C GLY A 113 -9.92 -10.87 -15.59
N ASN A 114 -10.07 -11.57 -16.70
CA ASN A 114 -10.47 -12.97 -16.69
C ASN A 114 -9.42 -13.91 -16.06
N ARG A 115 -8.19 -13.48 -15.92
CA ARG A 115 -7.13 -14.28 -15.28
C ARG A 115 -7.45 -14.61 -13.83
N MET A 116 -8.23 -13.77 -13.14
CA MET A 116 -8.61 -13.99 -11.75
C MET A 116 -9.95 -14.70 -11.58
N LEU A 117 -10.67 -14.97 -12.67
CA LEU A 117 -11.94 -15.70 -12.63
C LEU A 117 -11.70 -17.21 -12.61
N PRO A 118 -12.73 -18.03 -12.25
CA PRO A 118 -12.59 -19.49 -12.25
C PRO A 118 -12.02 -19.98 -13.60
N GLY A 119 -10.97 -20.80 -13.54
CA GLY A 119 -10.24 -21.27 -14.72
C GLY A 119 -9.07 -20.38 -15.12
N GLY A 120 -8.95 -19.19 -14.57
CA GLY A 120 -7.81 -18.30 -14.84
C GLY A 120 -6.58 -18.69 -14.03
N ASP A 121 -5.40 -18.30 -14.52
CA ASP A 121 -4.13 -18.63 -13.87
C ASP A 121 -3.91 -17.93 -12.52
N LEU A 122 -4.60 -16.84 -12.27
CA LEU A 122 -4.49 -16.08 -11.02
C LEU A 122 -5.67 -16.30 -10.07
N TYR A 123 -6.62 -17.18 -10.42
CA TYR A 123 -7.82 -17.37 -9.62
C TYR A 123 -7.48 -17.76 -8.17
N ASP A 124 -6.66 -18.78 -7.99
CA ASP A 124 -6.32 -19.29 -6.65
C ASP A 124 -5.57 -18.25 -5.82
N GLN A 125 -4.63 -17.55 -6.44
CA GLN A 125 -3.84 -16.53 -5.75
C GLN A 125 -4.70 -15.35 -5.32
N GLU A 126 -5.60 -14.89 -6.19
CA GLU A 126 -6.46 -13.75 -5.87
C GLU A 126 -7.52 -14.11 -4.84
N GLU A 127 -8.07 -15.33 -4.88
CA GLU A 127 -9.00 -15.77 -3.86
C GLU A 127 -8.33 -15.87 -2.48
N LYS A 128 -7.09 -16.34 -2.41
CA LYS A 128 -6.31 -16.35 -1.16
C LYS A 128 -6.07 -14.93 -0.65
N PHE A 129 -5.78 -14.00 -1.56
CA PHE A 129 -5.61 -12.60 -1.20
C PHE A 129 -6.89 -12.00 -0.61
N PHE A 130 -8.03 -12.28 -1.22
CA PHE A 130 -9.32 -11.79 -0.72
C PHE A 130 -9.63 -12.35 0.68
N VAL A 131 -9.37 -13.63 0.90
CA VAL A 131 -9.54 -14.26 2.22
C VAL A 131 -8.63 -13.57 3.25
N PHE A 132 -7.39 -13.32 2.89
CA PHE A 132 -6.44 -12.62 3.76
C PHE A 132 -6.92 -11.23 4.12
N VAL A 133 -7.37 -10.45 3.13
CA VAL A 133 -7.86 -9.09 3.35
C VAL A 133 -9.11 -9.10 4.23
N GLU A 134 -10.03 -10.04 3.97
CA GLU A 134 -11.26 -10.16 4.74
C GLU A 134 -11.01 -10.56 6.18
N SER A 135 -9.96 -11.35 6.43
CA SER A 135 -9.61 -11.82 7.77
C SER A 135 -8.97 -10.74 8.64
N ARG A 136 -8.54 -9.62 8.06
CA ARG A 136 -7.94 -8.54 8.85
C ARG A 136 -8.97 -7.93 9.77
N ALA A 137 -8.55 -7.68 11.00
CA ALA A 137 -9.40 -7.04 11.99
C ALA A 137 -9.89 -5.69 11.51
N GLU A 138 -11.11 -5.37 11.84
CA GLU A 138 -11.61 -4.02 11.66
C GLU A 138 -11.00 -3.15 12.75
N ASN A 139 -10.04 -2.39 12.39
CA ASN A 139 -9.41 -1.36 13.24
C ASN A 139 -9.36 -1.67 14.73
#